data_62a7154b3d89395ca0bf511662f18253
#
_entry.id   62a7154b3d89395ca0bf511662f18253
#
_cell.length_a   1.000
_cell.length_b   1.000
_cell.length_c   1.000
_cell.angle_alpha   90.00
_cell.angle_beta   90.00
_cell.angle_gamma   90.00
#
_symmetry.space_group_name_H-M   'P 1'
#
loop_
_entity.id
_entity.type
_entity.pdbx_description
1 polymer ?
#
loop_
_entity_poly.entity_id
_entity_poly.type
_entity_poly.pdbx_seq_one_letter_code
_entity_poly.pdbx_strand_id
1 'polypeptide(L)'
;ERGGNELHGVGGPLNVTDVLEPNPLATSFVEAAVTAQYPRNGDFNGARQEGVGFYQVTQKNGERMSAAKAYLTPVLDRPNLTVITGAQAGKITFDGKRASGVTYQQDGKDQTVSASREVILSGGAFQSPQLLLLSGVGPAAELAAHGIPVVHDLPGVGKNLQDHIDYVGVYK
;
A
#
# COMPACT_ATOMS: atom_id res chain seq x y z
N GLU A 1 6.83 -20.06 5.48
CA GLU A 1 7.96 -19.30 6.06
C GLU A 1 9.24 -20.14 6.04
N ARG A 2 10.36 -19.55 5.70
CA ARG A 2 11.68 -20.24 5.66
C ARG A 2 12.42 -20.22 7.00
N GLY A 3 11.81 -19.67 8.03
CA GLY A 3 12.42 -19.42 9.34
C GLY A 3 13.01 -18.02 9.47
N GLY A 4 13.40 -17.65 10.68
CA GLY A 4 13.97 -16.34 11.01
C GLY A 4 15.48 -16.30 10.85
N ASN A 5 16.01 -15.14 10.48
CA ASN A 5 17.43 -14.81 10.45
C ASN A 5 17.61 -13.30 10.69
N GLU A 6 18.80 -12.77 10.48
CA GLU A 6 19.10 -11.34 10.67
C GLU A 6 18.25 -10.41 9.75
N LEU A 7 17.75 -10.94 8.62
CA LEU A 7 16.99 -10.18 7.62
C LEU A 7 15.50 -10.51 7.62
N HIS A 8 15.09 -11.63 8.23
CA HIS A 8 13.72 -12.15 8.19
C HIS A 8 13.17 -12.46 9.56
N GLY A 9 12.02 -11.89 9.88
CA GLY A 9 11.24 -12.23 11.06
C GLY A 9 10.39 -13.49 10.88
N VAL A 10 9.84 -14.00 11.97
CA VAL A 10 8.88 -15.12 12.00
C VAL A 10 7.69 -14.78 12.89
N GLY A 11 6.57 -15.45 12.65
CA GLY A 11 5.38 -15.35 13.50
C GLY A 11 4.61 -14.03 13.37
N GLY A 12 4.94 -13.19 12.38
CA GLY A 12 4.15 -11.99 12.08
C GLY A 12 2.77 -12.34 11.50
N PRO A 13 1.79 -11.41 11.57
CA PRO A 13 0.44 -11.64 11.05
C PRO A 13 0.40 -11.77 9.52
N LEU A 14 1.30 -11.11 8.81
CA LEU A 14 1.42 -11.20 7.35
C LEU A 14 2.34 -12.36 6.99
N ASN A 15 1.76 -13.43 6.43
CA ASN A 15 2.53 -14.58 6.00
C ASN A 15 3.20 -14.35 4.64
N VAL A 16 4.47 -14.68 4.54
CA VAL A 16 5.24 -14.71 3.30
C VAL A 16 5.76 -16.12 3.08
N THR A 17 5.59 -16.66 1.89
CA THR A 17 5.96 -18.05 1.56
C THR A 17 6.49 -18.15 0.14
N ASP A 18 7.15 -19.26 -0.15
CA ASP A 18 7.48 -19.63 -1.52
C ASP A 18 6.22 -19.90 -2.33
N VAL A 19 6.29 -19.72 -3.65
CA VAL A 19 5.23 -20.18 -4.56
C VAL A 19 5.10 -21.69 -4.45
N LEU A 20 3.93 -22.17 -4.03
CA LEU A 20 3.71 -23.59 -3.76
C LEU A 20 3.81 -24.46 -5.03
N GLU A 21 3.23 -23.98 -6.12
CA GLU A 21 3.19 -24.66 -7.41
C GLU A 21 3.63 -23.71 -8.53
N PRO A 22 4.95 -23.52 -8.72
CA PRO A 22 5.44 -22.68 -9.81
C PRO A 22 5.14 -23.33 -11.17
N ASN A 23 4.75 -22.51 -12.14
CA ASN A 23 4.55 -22.98 -13.50
C ASN A 23 5.84 -23.63 -14.05
N PRO A 24 5.78 -24.83 -14.67
CA PRO A 24 6.96 -25.51 -15.21
C PRO A 24 7.76 -24.66 -16.21
N LEU A 25 7.10 -23.83 -17.01
CA LEU A 25 7.78 -22.92 -17.94
C LEU A 25 8.56 -21.81 -17.19
N ALA A 26 8.05 -21.33 -16.08
CA ALA A 26 8.77 -20.37 -15.24
C ALA A 26 10.01 -21.02 -14.61
N THR A 27 9.90 -22.28 -14.20
CA THR A 27 11.08 -23.07 -13.74
C THR A 27 12.11 -23.22 -14.87
N SER A 28 11.66 -23.58 -16.07
CA SER A 28 12.53 -23.69 -17.24
C SER A 28 13.23 -22.37 -17.59
N PHE A 29 12.51 -21.24 -17.46
CA PHE A 29 13.09 -19.91 -17.67
C PHE A 29 14.21 -19.62 -16.66
N VAL A 30 14.00 -19.90 -15.38
CA VAL A 30 15.02 -19.72 -14.34
C VAL A 30 16.25 -20.59 -14.63
N GLU A 31 16.06 -21.86 -15.00
CA GLU A 31 17.17 -22.76 -15.34
C GLU A 31 17.93 -22.30 -16.60
N ALA A 32 17.22 -21.82 -17.61
CA ALA A 32 17.84 -21.26 -18.82
C ALA A 32 18.72 -20.04 -18.50
N ALA A 33 18.23 -19.15 -17.64
CA ALA A 33 19.00 -17.98 -17.21
C ALA A 33 20.25 -18.39 -16.40
N VAL A 34 20.15 -19.39 -15.53
CA VAL A 34 21.31 -19.94 -14.81
C VAL A 34 22.33 -20.55 -15.80
N THR A 35 21.86 -21.27 -16.83
CA THR A 35 22.71 -21.79 -17.89
C THR A 35 23.41 -20.67 -18.65
N ALA A 36 22.76 -19.54 -18.84
CA ALA A 36 23.31 -18.31 -19.41
C ALA A 36 24.21 -17.51 -18.44
N GLN A 37 24.66 -18.13 -17.34
CA GLN A 37 25.56 -17.57 -16.33
C GLN A 37 25.00 -16.44 -15.46
N TYR A 38 23.68 -16.25 -15.43
CA TYR A 38 23.08 -15.39 -14.40
C TYR A 38 23.09 -16.09 -13.04
N PRO A 39 23.48 -15.42 -11.96
CA PRO A 39 23.50 -16.05 -10.63
C PRO A 39 22.09 -16.44 -10.18
N ARG A 40 21.95 -17.66 -9.65
CA ARG A 40 20.70 -18.05 -8.99
C ARG A 40 20.53 -17.26 -7.69
N ASN A 41 19.37 -16.65 -7.52
CA ASN A 41 19.00 -16.02 -6.27
C ASN A 41 17.73 -16.69 -5.71
N GLY A 42 17.85 -17.28 -4.55
CA GLY A 42 16.73 -17.90 -3.84
C GLY A 42 15.99 -16.95 -2.91
N ASP A 43 16.50 -15.72 -2.73
CA ASP A 43 15.94 -14.76 -1.79
C ASP A 43 16.29 -13.32 -2.17
N PHE A 44 15.37 -12.67 -2.87
CA PHE A 44 15.51 -11.26 -3.29
C PHE A 44 15.35 -10.25 -2.14
N ASN A 45 14.94 -10.69 -0.95
CA ASN A 45 14.91 -9.89 0.28
C ASN A 45 16.09 -10.21 1.21
N GLY A 46 17.05 -10.98 0.71
CA GLY A 46 18.29 -11.31 1.40
C GLY A 46 19.38 -10.26 1.20
N ALA A 47 20.60 -10.64 1.55
CA ALA A 47 21.78 -9.76 1.46
C ALA A 47 22.18 -9.41 -0.01
N ARG A 48 21.70 -10.19 -0.98
CA ARG A 48 21.98 -9.98 -2.42
C ARG A 48 20.67 -9.98 -3.19
N GLN A 49 20.48 -8.97 -4.03
CA GLN A 49 19.26 -8.82 -4.85
C GLN A 49 19.49 -9.22 -6.32
N GLU A 50 20.74 -9.22 -6.79
CA GLU A 50 21.07 -9.60 -8.15
C GLU A 50 20.87 -11.10 -8.38
N GLY A 51 20.30 -11.45 -9.54
CA GLY A 51 20.16 -12.83 -9.97
C GLY A 51 18.81 -13.16 -10.58
N VAL A 52 18.57 -14.46 -10.72
CA VAL A 52 17.33 -15.03 -11.26
C VAL A 52 16.73 -16.04 -10.27
N GLY A 53 15.43 -16.00 -10.08
CA GLY A 53 14.73 -16.89 -9.16
C GLY A 53 13.25 -16.58 -9.06
N PHE A 54 12.59 -17.20 -8.08
CA PHE A 54 11.19 -16.92 -7.78
C PHE A 54 11.07 -15.94 -6.62
N TYR A 55 10.18 -14.98 -6.76
CA TYR A 55 9.78 -14.13 -5.64
C TYR A 55 8.96 -14.92 -4.65
N GLN A 56 9.17 -14.63 -3.38
CA GLN A 56 8.23 -15.04 -2.33
C GLN A 56 6.96 -14.20 -2.42
N VAL A 57 5.86 -14.80 -1.96
CA VAL A 57 4.53 -14.21 -2.11
C VAL A 57 3.80 -14.14 -0.77
N THR A 58 2.96 -13.13 -0.62
CA THR A 58 2.09 -12.97 0.54
C THR A 58 0.87 -13.89 0.40
N GLN A 59 1.07 -15.16 0.72
CA GLN A 59 0.07 -16.23 0.69
C GLN A 59 0.07 -17.04 1.98
N LYS A 60 -1.08 -17.62 2.31
CA LYS A 60 -1.22 -18.64 3.37
C LYS A 60 -2.29 -19.64 2.94
N ASN A 61 -1.97 -20.93 2.98
CA ASN A 61 -2.89 -22.01 2.60
C ASN A 61 -3.51 -21.84 1.19
N GLY A 62 -2.71 -21.40 0.21
CA GLY A 62 -3.17 -21.19 -1.16
C GLY A 62 -3.98 -19.91 -1.39
N GLU A 63 -4.23 -19.10 -0.36
CA GLU A 63 -4.97 -17.86 -0.47
C GLU A 63 -4.07 -16.64 -0.31
N ARG A 64 -4.43 -15.54 -1.00
CA ARG A 64 -3.76 -14.24 -0.81
C ARG A 64 -3.89 -13.79 0.64
N MET A 65 -2.77 -13.51 1.29
CA MET A 65 -2.72 -12.90 2.61
C MET A 65 -2.64 -11.38 2.45
N SER A 66 -3.79 -10.74 2.20
CA SER A 66 -3.86 -9.28 2.10
C SER A 66 -3.67 -8.62 3.47
N ALA A 67 -3.35 -7.31 3.47
CA ALA A 67 -3.29 -6.54 4.71
C ALA A 67 -4.60 -6.60 5.50
N ALA A 68 -5.75 -6.56 4.81
CA ALA A 68 -7.05 -6.73 5.46
C ALA A 68 -7.17 -8.10 6.13
N LYS A 69 -6.76 -9.19 5.46
CA LYS A 69 -6.81 -10.55 6.01
C LYS A 69 -5.84 -10.73 7.17
N ALA A 70 -4.65 -10.11 7.08
CA ALA A 70 -3.61 -10.24 8.10
C ALA A 70 -3.88 -9.40 9.36
N TYR A 71 -4.36 -8.17 9.20
CA TYR A 71 -4.40 -7.19 10.29
C TYR A 71 -5.81 -6.75 10.68
N LEU A 72 -6.77 -6.74 9.74
CA LEU A 72 -8.12 -6.27 10.01
C LEU A 72 -9.05 -7.40 10.45
N THR A 73 -9.13 -8.48 9.65
CA THR A 73 -10.04 -9.60 9.93
C THR A 73 -9.92 -10.16 11.35
N PRO A 74 -8.70 -10.35 11.92
CA PRO A 74 -8.57 -10.90 13.27
C PRO A 74 -9.07 -9.99 14.40
N VAL A 75 -9.39 -8.73 14.10
CA VAL A 75 -9.75 -7.71 15.10
C VAL A 75 -11.11 -7.05 14.83
N LEU A 76 -11.87 -7.58 13.87
CA LEU A 76 -13.19 -7.02 13.50
C LEU A 76 -14.19 -6.99 14.68
N ASP A 77 -14.07 -7.94 15.60
CA ASP A 77 -14.98 -8.03 16.78
C ASP A 77 -14.60 -7.06 17.92
N ARG A 78 -13.57 -6.23 17.74
CA ARG A 78 -13.21 -5.26 18.76
C ARG A 78 -14.27 -4.17 18.89
N PRO A 79 -14.81 -3.89 20.09
CA PRO A 79 -15.89 -2.91 20.27
C PRO A 79 -15.47 -1.46 19.99
N ASN A 80 -14.17 -1.19 19.93
CA ASN A 80 -13.61 0.12 19.62
C ASN A 80 -13.15 0.25 18.15
N LEU A 81 -13.50 -0.71 17.29
CA LEU A 81 -13.20 -0.68 15.87
C LEU A 81 -14.51 -0.58 15.07
N THR A 82 -14.61 0.43 14.22
CA THR A 82 -15.68 0.56 13.23
C THR A 82 -15.07 0.57 11.83
N VAL A 83 -15.55 -0.31 10.97
CA VAL A 83 -15.14 -0.38 9.56
C VAL A 83 -16.30 0.05 8.69
N ILE A 84 -16.11 1.12 7.92
CA ILE A 84 -17.11 1.65 6.99
C ILE A 84 -16.61 1.38 5.59
N THR A 85 -17.30 0.50 4.86
CA THR A 85 -17.00 0.15 3.46
C THR A 85 -17.93 0.88 2.50
N GLY A 86 -17.56 0.94 1.20
CA GLY A 86 -18.34 1.69 0.21
C GLY A 86 -18.37 3.21 0.48
N ALA A 87 -17.43 3.70 1.27
CA ALA A 87 -17.31 5.09 1.67
C ALA A 87 -16.17 5.77 0.92
N GLN A 88 -16.51 6.73 0.08
CA GLN A 88 -15.53 7.55 -0.64
C GLN A 88 -15.17 8.77 0.20
N ALA A 89 -13.95 8.80 0.75
CA ALA A 89 -13.46 9.98 1.46
C ALA A 89 -13.36 11.18 0.51
N GLY A 90 -13.97 12.28 0.89
CA GLY A 90 -14.04 13.49 0.08
C GLY A 90 -13.11 14.59 0.57
N LYS A 91 -13.05 14.81 1.88
CA LYS A 91 -12.30 15.93 2.46
C LYS A 91 -11.98 15.70 3.93
N ILE A 92 -10.79 16.13 4.35
CA ILE A 92 -10.43 16.27 5.76
C ILE A 92 -11.03 17.58 6.26
N THR A 93 -11.67 17.56 7.42
CA THR A 93 -12.13 18.76 8.09
C THR A 93 -11.08 19.28 9.07
N PHE A 94 -11.00 20.60 9.22
CA PHE A 94 -10.02 21.25 10.08
C PHE A 94 -10.71 22.22 11.04
N ASP A 95 -10.15 22.32 12.24
CA ASP A 95 -10.35 23.41 13.19
C ASP A 95 -9.03 24.19 13.24
N GLY A 96 -9.01 25.36 12.59
CA GLY A 96 -7.76 26.03 12.29
C GLY A 96 -6.81 25.16 11.46
N LYS A 97 -5.69 24.74 12.04
CA LYS A 97 -4.72 23.82 11.40
C LYS A 97 -4.77 22.39 11.95
N ARG A 98 -5.69 22.10 12.86
CA ARG A 98 -5.86 20.77 13.44
C ARG A 98 -6.89 19.97 12.65
N ALA A 99 -6.52 18.78 12.18
CA ALA A 99 -7.47 17.86 11.56
C ALA A 99 -8.53 17.44 12.62
N SER A 100 -9.80 17.66 12.30
CA SER A 100 -10.94 17.45 13.21
C SER A 100 -11.87 16.32 12.76
N GLY A 101 -11.71 15.81 11.53
CA GLY A 101 -12.53 14.73 11.01
C GLY A 101 -12.38 14.52 9.51
N VAL A 102 -13.31 13.77 8.94
CA VAL A 102 -13.36 13.46 7.51
C VAL A 102 -14.81 13.53 7.04
N THR A 103 -15.05 14.13 5.88
CA THR A 103 -16.29 13.96 5.13
C THR A 103 -16.12 12.83 4.13
N TYR A 104 -17.15 12.03 3.95
CA TYR A 104 -17.17 10.94 2.98
C TYR A 104 -18.56 10.77 2.39
N GLN A 105 -18.64 10.19 1.21
CA GLN A 105 -19.89 9.83 0.56
C GLN A 105 -20.12 8.34 0.66
N GLN A 106 -21.32 7.94 1.08
CA GLN A 106 -21.78 6.56 1.12
C GLN A 106 -23.22 6.49 0.65
N ASP A 107 -23.52 5.61 -0.29
CA ASP A 107 -24.86 5.43 -0.89
C ASP A 107 -25.46 6.75 -1.40
N GLY A 108 -24.62 7.60 -2.03
CA GLY A 108 -25.01 8.89 -2.57
C GLY A 108 -25.28 9.98 -1.53
N LYS A 109 -24.99 9.73 -0.24
CA LYS A 109 -25.19 10.68 0.87
C LYS A 109 -23.87 11.12 1.44
N ASP A 110 -23.75 12.41 1.71
CA ASP A 110 -22.60 12.96 2.42
C ASP A 110 -22.72 12.68 3.92
N GLN A 111 -21.63 12.20 4.49
CA GLN A 111 -21.48 11.87 5.89
C GLN A 111 -20.25 12.58 6.46
N THR A 112 -20.23 12.74 7.78
CA THR A 112 -19.06 13.29 8.48
C THR A 112 -18.76 12.46 9.71
N VAL A 113 -17.48 12.17 9.92
CA VAL A 113 -16.99 11.54 11.15
C VAL A 113 -15.94 12.45 11.79
N SER A 114 -16.09 12.68 13.09
CA SER A 114 -15.15 13.51 13.87
C SER A 114 -14.01 12.68 14.42
N ALA A 115 -12.81 13.27 14.46
CA ALA A 115 -11.61 12.68 15.04
C ALA A 115 -11.21 13.43 16.32
N SER A 116 -11.16 12.73 17.45
CA SER A 116 -10.73 13.30 18.73
C SER A 116 -9.20 13.42 18.86
N ARG A 117 -8.45 12.56 18.19
CA ARG A 117 -6.97 12.52 18.23
C ARG A 117 -6.34 12.90 16.92
N GLU A 118 -6.52 12.10 15.87
CA GLU A 118 -5.86 12.27 14.59
C GLU A 118 -6.67 11.68 13.44
N VAL A 119 -6.32 12.08 12.21
CA VAL A 119 -6.78 11.48 10.96
C VAL A 119 -5.58 10.85 10.28
N ILE A 120 -5.63 9.56 9.99
CA ILE A 120 -4.56 8.81 9.34
C ILE A 120 -4.91 8.60 7.87
N LEU A 121 -4.03 9.06 6.97
CA LEU A 121 -4.18 8.89 5.53
C LEU A 121 -3.41 7.67 5.06
N SER A 122 -4.11 6.70 4.50
CA SER A 122 -3.55 5.48 3.93
C SER A 122 -4.13 5.17 2.55
N GLY A 123 -4.43 6.21 1.78
CA GLY A 123 -5.05 6.11 0.44
C GLY A 123 -4.06 5.77 -0.69
N GLY A 124 -2.79 5.54 -0.37
CA GLY A 124 -1.74 5.28 -1.34
C GLY A 124 -1.13 6.55 -1.94
N ALA A 125 -0.18 6.36 -2.87
CA ALA A 125 0.67 7.42 -3.41
C ALA A 125 -0.11 8.50 -4.21
N PHE A 126 -1.27 8.16 -4.77
CA PHE A 126 -2.12 9.09 -5.51
C PHE A 126 -3.21 9.71 -4.62
N GLN A 127 -3.96 8.89 -3.89
CA GLN A 127 -5.16 9.37 -3.21
C GLN A 127 -4.88 10.10 -1.90
N SER A 128 -3.79 9.76 -1.18
CA SER A 128 -3.43 10.51 0.03
C SER A 128 -3.07 11.97 -0.26
N PRO A 129 -2.17 12.29 -1.22
CA PRO A 129 -1.93 13.68 -1.59
C PRO A 129 -3.15 14.34 -2.24
N GLN A 130 -3.96 13.61 -3.03
CA GLN A 130 -5.20 14.15 -3.58
C GLN A 130 -6.16 14.60 -2.47
N LEU A 131 -6.33 13.80 -1.44
CA LEU A 131 -7.21 14.15 -0.32
C LEU A 131 -6.69 15.36 0.47
N LEU A 132 -5.37 15.48 0.63
CA LEU A 132 -4.75 16.68 1.21
C LEU A 132 -5.04 17.92 0.37
N LEU A 133 -4.82 17.87 -0.95
CA LEU A 133 -5.08 18.97 -1.87
C LEU A 133 -6.56 19.41 -1.84
N LEU A 134 -7.49 18.43 -1.94
CA LEU A 134 -8.93 18.70 -1.84
C LEU A 134 -9.34 19.32 -0.50
N SER A 135 -8.53 19.10 0.54
CA SER A 135 -8.75 19.62 1.88
C SER A 135 -8.06 20.96 2.17
N GLY A 136 -7.39 21.56 1.16
CA GLY A 136 -6.72 22.84 1.28
C GLY A 136 -5.29 22.75 1.84
N VAL A 137 -4.67 21.57 1.83
CA VAL A 137 -3.27 21.34 2.23
C VAL A 137 -2.44 21.02 1.00
N GLY A 138 -1.59 21.92 0.57
CA GLY A 138 -0.79 21.76 -0.64
C GLY A 138 -0.21 23.09 -1.11
N PRO A 139 0.38 23.14 -2.34
CA PRO A 139 0.91 24.37 -2.92
C PRO A 139 -0.17 25.44 -3.04
N ALA A 140 -0.04 26.55 -2.33
CA ALA A 140 -1.08 27.59 -2.22
C ALA A 140 -1.54 28.14 -3.56
N ALA A 141 -0.61 28.38 -4.50
CA ALA A 141 -0.95 28.89 -5.83
C ALA A 141 -1.78 27.89 -6.66
N GLU A 142 -1.47 26.59 -6.57
CA GLU A 142 -2.22 25.55 -7.27
C GLU A 142 -3.63 25.39 -6.66
N LEU A 143 -3.73 25.39 -5.33
CA LEU A 143 -5.02 25.35 -4.63
C LEU A 143 -5.91 26.54 -5.02
N ALA A 144 -5.35 27.73 -5.02
CA ALA A 144 -6.07 28.95 -5.40
C ALA A 144 -6.56 28.91 -6.86
N ALA A 145 -5.76 28.37 -7.79
CA ALA A 145 -6.13 28.22 -9.19
C ALA A 145 -7.36 27.29 -9.38
N HIS A 146 -7.60 26.38 -8.44
CA HIS A 146 -8.77 25.50 -8.42
C HIS A 146 -9.89 25.99 -7.48
N GLY A 147 -9.79 27.19 -6.93
CA GLY A 147 -10.78 27.74 -6.01
C GLY A 147 -10.84 27.01 -4.66
N ILE A 148 -9.78 26.30 -4.28
CA ILE A 148 -9.72 25.58 -3.01
C ILE A 148 -9.13 26.51 -1.95
N PRO A 149 -9.85 26.79 -0.84
CA PRO A 149 -9.33 27.59 0.25
C PRO A 149 -8.07 26.94 0.87
N VAL A 150 -7.01 27.76 1.03
CA VAL A 150 -5.75 27.29 1.61
C VAL A 150 -5.87 27.19 3.12
N VAL A 151 -5.76 25.98 3.65
CA VAL A 151 -5.63 25.70 5.09
C VAL A 151 -4.16 25.77 5.49
N HIS A 152 -3.29 25.15 4.68
CA HIS A 152 -1.85 25.15 4.91
C HIS A 152 -1.09 25.09 3.58
N ASP A 153 -0.19 26.03 3.37
CA ASP A 153 0.72 26.01 2.23
C ASP A 153 1.82 24.95 2.47
N LEU A 154 1.76 23.88 1.71
CA LEU A 154 2.68 22.74 1.80
C LEU A 154 3.13 22.34 0.38
N PRO A 155 4.18 22.97 -0.15
CA PRO A 155 4.59 22.84 -1.55
C PRO A 155 4.95 21.41 -2.01
N GLY A 156 5.31 20.52 -1.07
CA GLY A 156 5.71 19.14 -1.36
C GLY A 156 4.54 18.18 -1.64
N VAL A 157 3.30 18.56 -1.32
CA VAL A 157 2.14 17.68 -1.52
C VAL A 157 1.89 17.47 -3.01
N GLY A 158 1.83 16.19 -3.41
CA GLY A 158 1.62 15.79 -4.81
C GLY A 158 2.87 15.90 -5.70
N LYS A 159 4.04 16.19 -5.11
CA LYS A 159 5.30 16.27 -5.85
C LYS A 159 6.15 15.01 -5.65
N ASN A 160 7.17 14.86 -6.50
CA ASN A 160 8.19 13.80 -6.41
C ASN A 160 7.60 12.38 -6.39
N LEU A 161 6.55 12.14 -7.18
CA LEU A 161 6.05 10.78 -7.38
C LEU A 161 7.16 9.92 -7.99
N GLN A 162 7.44 8.79 -7.37
CA GLN A 162 8.45 7.82 -7.80
C GLN A 162 7.84 6.44 -7.85
N ASP A 163 8.30 5.62 -8.77
CA ASP A 163 7.93 4.22 -8.88
C ASP A 163 9.13 3.40 -9.36
N HIS A 164 9.07 2.10 -9.13
CA HIS A 164 10.08 1.17 -9.62
C HIS A 164 10.02 1.04 -11.14
N ILE A 165 11.19 0.96 -11.78
CA ILE A 165 11.26 0.53 -13.17
C ILE A 165 11.00 -0.98 -13.20
N ASP A 166 9.98 -1.40 -13.94
CA ASP A 166 9.60 -2.80 -14.11
C ASP A 166 9.50 -3.16 -15.60
N TYR A 167 9.80 -4.41 -15.91
CA TYR A 167 9.61 -4.98 -17.23
C TYR A 167 8.86 -6.29 -17.15
N VAL A 168 7.67 -6.33 -17.73
CA VAL A 168 6.84 -7.53 -17.79
C VAL A 168 6.91 -8.16 -19.16
N GLY A 169 7.64 -9.27 -19.28
CA GLY A 169 7.66 -10.11 -20.49
C GLY A 169 6.58 -11.19 -20.41
N VAL A 170 5.68 -11.21 -21.38
CA VAL A 170 4.66 -12.25 -21.51
C VAL A 170 4.96 -13.08 -22.76
N TYR A 171 5.13 -14.38 -22.59
CA TYR A 171 5.37 -15.33 -23.69
C TYR A 171 4.13 -16.25 -23.84
N LYS A 172 3.82 -16.56 -25.12
CA LYS A 172 2.73 -17.50 -25.48
C LYS A 172 3.33 -18.80 -26.00
#